data_492bc4c8f332d1c32462df5be74a63b5
#
_entry.id   492bc4c8f332d1c32462df5be74a63b5
#
_cell.length_a   1.000
_cell.length_b   1.000
_cell.length_c   1.000
_cell.angle_alpha   90.00
_cell.angle_beta   90.00
_cell.angle_gamma   90.00
#
_symmetry.space_group_name_H-M   'P 1'
#
loop_
_entity.id
_entity.type
_entity.pdbx_description
1 polymer ?
#
loop_
_entity_poly.entity_id
_entity_poly.type
_entity_poly.pdbx_seq_one_letter_code
_entity_poly.pdbx_strand_id
1 'polypeptide(L)'
;MRKLCEKITDELAGLSVESGLKRCFFMSNDHISRLKRRPEGITLNGKKAYITATLSAGDMLCAEICDGEAVRPTPMDMPLVVLYEDEDIIIIDKPAGVAVHRSTRNPEELTLENAFSARLKEGENFHPVSRLDRGTTGIMTIAKNGYMHHRLKLIMHTEEFRREYAGISVGHVEPESGRIELPIGFEQGSRYKRAIQPLGSPALTEYRTLQCNNGFTLLRLIPHTGRTHQLRLHMSAIGYPLAGDWLYGREDRELIARPALHSCELWLTHPLTGDKLHIVSPPPEDMLRLMR
;
A
#
# COMPACT_ATOMS: atom_id res chain seq x y z
N MET A 1 15.60 16.24 12.11
CA MET A 1 14.34 16.41 11.36
C MET A 1 14.67 16.89 9.96
N ARG A 2 14.05 16.29 8.95
CA ARG A 2 14.27 16.63 7.53
C ARG A 2 13.35 17.78 7.12
N LYS A 3 13.87 18.72 6.32
CA LYS A 3 13.11 19.83 5.74
C LYS A 3 13.13 19.73 4.21
N LEU A 4 12.01 20.04 3.59
CA LEU A 4 11.91 20.31 2.17
C LEU A 4 12.00 21.81 2.00
N CYS A 5 12.83 22.28 1.08
CA CYS A 5 12.98 23.70 0.77
C CYS A 5 12.89 23.92 -0.73
N GLU A 6 12.15 24.96 -1.14
CA GLU A 6 11.98 25.34 -2.53
C GLU A 6 12.07 26.86 -2.68
N LYS A 7 12.77 27.32 -3.70
CA LYS A 7 12.83 28.74 -4.05
C LYS A 7 11.62 29.09 -4.90
N ILE A 8 10.85 30.08 -4.44
CA ILE A 8 9.63 30.50 -5.12
C ILE A 8 9.94 31.17 -6.46
N THR A 9 9.32 30.64 -7.50
CA THR A 9 9.38 31.18 -8.86
C THR A 9 8.35 32.26 -9.08
N ASP A 10 8.45 33.00 -10.20
CA ASP A 10 7.46 34.03 -10.59
C ASP A 10 6.03 33.45 -10.73
N GLU A 11 5.91 32.17 -11.15
CA GLU A 11 4.61 31.47 -11.28
C GLU A 11 3.91 31.22 -9.94
N LEU A 12 4.68 31.14 -8.87
CA LEU A 12 4.18 30.88 -7.51
C LEU A 12 4.04 32.17 -6.69
N ALA A 13 4.60 33.28 -7.18
CA ALA A 13 4.48 34.57 -6.54
C ALA A 13 3.00 35.03 -6.48
N GLY A 14 2.63 35.69 -5.39
CA GLY A 14 1.24 36.09 -5.13
C GLY A 14 0.34 35.01 -4.53
N LEU A 15 0.77 33.74 -4.54
CA LEU A 15 0.04 32.67 -3.85
C LEU A 15 0.23 32.75 -2.34
N SER A 16 -0.70 32.15 -1.58
CA SER A 16 -0.51 31.94 -0.15
C SER A 16 0.55 30.85 0.12
N VAL A 17 1.20 30.91 1.29
CA VAL A 17 2.11 29.85 1.76
C VAL A 17 1.40 28.48 1.73
N GLU A 18 0.12 28.38 2.10
CA GLU A 18 -0.65 27.14 1.99
C GLU A 18 -0.69 26.60 0.57
N SER A 19 -0.95 27.46 -0.40
CA SER A 19 -0.97 27.10 -1.82
C SER A 19 0.40 26.67 -2.32
N GLY A 20 1.47 27.35 -1.87
CA GLY A 20 2.85 26.99 -2.15
C GLY A 20 3.20 25.61 -1.62
N LEU A 21 2.87 25.30 -0.35
CA LEU A 21 3.10 23.98 0.24
C LEU A 21 2.40 22.86 -0.53
N LYS A 22 1.17 23.11 -1.00
CA LYS A 22 0.42 22.14 -1.81
C LYS A 22 1.01 21.95 -3.20
N ARG A 23 1.48 23.02 -3.85
CA ARG A 23 2.00 22.97 -5.22
C ARG A 23 3.45 22.47 -5.27
N CYS A 24 4.34 23.00 -4.42
CA CYS A 24 5.76 22.64 -4.43
C CYS A 24 6.00 21.26 -3.80
N PHE A 25 5.32 20.98 -2.68
CA PHE A 25 5.62 19.78 -1.88
C PHE A 25 4.48 18.77 -1.89
N PHE A 26 3.34 19.04 -2.53
CA PHE A 26 2.17 18.16 -2.54
C PHE A 26 1.69 17.79 -1.13
N MET A 27 1.75 18.72 -0.20
CA MET A 27 1.36 18.48 1.19
C MET A 27 -0.16 18.40 1.34
N SER A 28 -0.62 17.44 2.14
CA SER A 28 -2.02 17.34 2.52
C SER A 28 -2.44 18.41 3.52
N ASN A 29 -3.74 18.70 3.59
CA ASN A 29 -4.29 19.63 4.59
C ASN A 29 -3.96 19.20 6.03
N ASP A 30 -4.00 17.89 6.31
CA ASP A 30 -3.67 17.34 7.64
C ASP A 30 -2.21 17.56 7.99
N HIS A 31 -1.30 17.40 7.00
CA HIS A 31 0.12 17.63 7.23
C HIS A 31 0.38 19.11 7.49
N ILE A 32 -0.13 20.02 6.67
CA ILE A 32 -0.05 21.46 6.85
C ILE A 32 -0.63 21.88 8.22
N SER A 33 -1.78 21.31 8.62
CA SER A 33 -2.42 21.58 9.91
C SER A 33 -1.57 21.19 11.13
N ARG A 34 -0.75 20.16 11.00
CA ARG A 34 0.23 19.77 12.03
C ARG A 34 1.42 20.71 12.04
N LEU A 35 1.99 21.00 10.88
CA LEU A 35 3.17 21.85 10.76
C LEU A 35 2.97 23.29 11.24
N LYS A 36 1.83 23.90 10.95
CA LYS A 36 1.54 25.30 11.39
C LYS A 36 1.59 25.51 12.91
N ARG A 37 1.42 24.43 13.69
CA ARG A 37 1.47 24.47 15.17
C ARG A 37 2.89 24.37 15.71
N ARG A 38 3.86 23.97 14.87
CA ARG A 38 5.27 23.82 15.28
C ARG A 38 6.02 25.13 15.09
N PRO A 39 7.01 25.44 15.95
CA PRO A 39 7.79 26.67 15.85
C PRO A 39 8.47 26.86 14.49
N GLU A 40 9.09 25.79 13.96
CA GLU A 40 9.82 25.78 12.69
C GLU A 40 9.18 24.90 11.61
N GLY A 41 7.95 24.43 11.83
CA GLY A 41 7.28 23.50 10.91
C GLY A 41 7.11 24.04 9.49
N ILE A 42 6.87 25.36 9.37
CA ILE A 42 6.79 26.09 8.09
C ILE A 42 7.57 27.39 8.24
N THR A 43 8.56 27.61 7.38
CA THR A 43 9.37 28.82 7.38
C THR A 43 9.44 29.45 6.00
N LEU A 44 9.49 30.78 5.97
CA LEU A 44 9.74 31.60 4.80
C LEU A 44 10.98 32.46 5.07
N ASN A 45 12.00 32.30 4.26
CA ASN A 45 13.31 32.98 4.43
C ASN A 45 13.90 32.74 5.84
N GLY A 46 13.76 31.52 6.37
CA GLY A 46 14.26 31.12 7.68
C GLY A 46 13.43 31.58 8.88
N LYS A 47 12.34 32.33 8.67
CA LYS A 47 11.43 32.79 9.72
C LYS A 47 10.12 32.02 9.69
N LYS A 48 9.50 31.76 10.87
CA LYS A 48 8.18 31.14 10.96
C LYS A 48 7.18 31.85 10.05
N ALA A 49 6.48 31.11 9.21
CA ALA A 49 5.48 31.64 8.30
C ALA A 49 4.06 31.23 8.68
N TYR A 50 3.12 32.15 8.52
CA TYR A 50 1.71 31.83 8.57
C TYR A 50 1.26 31.30 7.20
N ILE A 51 0.35 30.33 7.18
CA ILE A 51 -0.15 29.73 5.94
C ILE A 51 -0.89 30.73 5.03
N THR A 52 -1.37 31.83 5.60
CA THR A 52 -2.04 32.92 4.87
C THR A 52 -1.07 33.98 4.31
N ALA A 53 0.22 33.92 4.67
CA ALA A 53 1.21 34.87 4.17
C ALA A 53 1.37 34.71 2.65
N THR A 54 1.63 35.80 1.95
CA THR A 54 1.83 35.83 0.50
C THR A 54 3.29 35.56 0.17
N LEU A 55 3.50 34.71 -0.83
CA LEU A 55 4.82 34.37 -1.37
C LEU A 55 5.26 35.43 -2.38
N SER A 56 6.55 35.76 -2.36
CA SER A 56 7.22 36.61 -3.36
C SER A 56 8.23 35.79 -4.15
N ALA A 57 8.46 36.18 -5.41
CA ALA A 57 9.50 35.55 -6.20
C ALA A 57 10.87 35.68 -5.53
N GLY A 58 11.61 34.59 -5.47
CA GLY A 58 12.91 34.52 -4.79
C GLY A 58 12.84 34.11 -3.30
N ASP A 59 11.66 34.10 -2.68
CA ASP A 59 11.50 33.58 -1.32
C ASP A 59 11.94 32.12 -1.21
N MET A 60 12.49 31.74 -0.06
CA MET A 60 12.80 30.36 0.29
C MET A 60 11.71 29.79 1.21
N LEU A 61 10.82 29.00 0.63
CA LEU A 61 9.79 28.29 1.40
C LEU A 61 10.34 26.96 1.89
N CYS A 62 10.30 26.70 3.20
CA CYS A 62 10.68 25.41 3.77
C CYS A 62 9.58 24.85 4.66
N ALA A 63 9.48 23.51 4.67
CA ALA A 63 8.57 22.78 5.52
C ALA A 63 9.22 21.51 6.09
N GLU A 64 8.91 21.17 7.33
CA GLU A 64 9.38 19.95 7.98
C GLU A 64 8.65 18.72 7.47
N ILE A 65 9.39 17.60 7.33
CA ILE A 65 8.80 16.27 7.26
C ILE A 65 8.85 15.68 8.66
N CYS A 66 7.72 15.61 9.32
CA CYS A 66 7.60 14.96 10.62
C CYS A 66 6.20 14.43 10.84
N ASP A 67 6.12 13.31 11.53
CA ASP A 67 4.89 12.88 12.16
C ASP A 67 4.82 13.45 13.58
N GLY A 68 3.60 13.57 14.10
CA GLY A 68 3.42 13.76 15.55
C GLY A 68 3.84 12.51 16.31
N GLU A 69 3.97 12.63 17.62
CA GLU A 69 4.12 11.46 18.49
C GLU A 69 2.93 10.53 18.30
N ALA A 70 3.19 9.31 17.85
CA ALA A 70 2.17 8.28 17.75
C ALA A 70 2.32 7.32 18.93
N VAL A 71 1.17 6.88 19.47
CA VAL A 71 1.15 5.77 20.42
C VAL A 71 1.54 4.51 19.66
N ARG A 72 2.75 4.03 19.90
CA ARG A 72 3.25 2.78 19.28
C ARG A 72 2.68 1.57 20.00
N PRO A 73 2.30 0.53 19.26
CA PRO A 73 1.93 -0.73 19.88
C PRO A 73 3.14 -1.40 20.53
N THR A 74 2.89 -2.35 21.42
CA THR A 74 3.94 -3.15 22.05
C THR A 74 4.86 -3.76 20.99
N PRO A 75 6.17 -3.55 21.06
CA PRO A 75 7.11 -4.12 20.10
C PRO A 75 7.05 -5.65 20.09
N MET A 76 7.20 -6.23 18.90
CA MET A 76 7.31 -7.68 18.71
C MET A 76 8.57 -7.99 17.90
N ASP A 77 9.37 -8.93 18.40
CA ASP A 77 10.49 -9.47 17.63
C ASP A 77 9.95 -10.48 16.60
N MET A 78 9.88 -10.01 15.35
CA MET A 78 9.50 -10.84 14.21
C MET A 78 10.51 -10.60 13.08
N PRO A 79 11.12 -11.67 12.55
CA PRO A 79 12.01 -11.52 11.40
C PRO A 79 11.24 -11.00 10.19
N LEU A 80 11.65 -9.85 9.67
CA LEU A 80 11.11 -9.25 8.45
C LEU A 80 12.16 -9.32 7.34
N VAL A 81 11.79 -9.88 6.21
CA VAL A 81 12.62 -9.84 5.01
C VAL A 81 12.45 -8.46 4.37
N VAL A 82 13.49 -7.63 4.47
CA VAL A 82 13.53 -6.30 3.86
C VAL A 82 14.09 -6.42 2.45
N LEU A 83 13.32 -5.96 1.46
CA LEU A 83 13.70 -5.97 0.05
C LEU A 83 14.33 -4.65 -0.38
N TYR A 84 13.91 -3.54 0.24
CA TYR A 84 14.47 -2.21 0.03
C TYR A 84 14.18 -1.33 1.26
N GLU A 85 15.10 -0.44 1.59
CA GLU A 85 14.93 0.53 2.66
C GLU A 85 15.75 1.78 2.41
N ASP A 86 15.13 2.96 2.60
CA ASP A 86 15.80 4.26 2.63
C ASP A 86 15.30 5.11 3.83
N GLU A 87 15.48 6.43 3.77
CA GLU A 87 15.02 7.34 4.84
C GLU A 87 13.50 7.45 4.92
N ASP A 88 12.77 7.23 3.83
CA ASP A 88 11.34 7.56 3.70
C ASP A 88 10.46 6.32 3.59
N ILE A 89 10.96 5.23 3.01
CA ILE A 89 10.19 4.01 2.74
C ILE A 89 10.94 2.76 3.18
N ILE A 90 10.17 1.72 3.45
CA ILE A 90 10.67 0.36 3.58
C ILE A 90 9.75 -0.57 2.79
N ILE A 91 10.33 -1.46 2.00
CA ILE A 91 9.61 -2.49 1.23
C ILE A 91 10.02 -3.84 1.78
N ILE A 92 9.04 -4.63 2.17
CA ILE A 92 9.25 -5.95 2.78
C ILE A 92 8.60 -7.05 1.94
N ASP A 93 9.07 -8.28 2.16
CA ASP A 93 8.35 -9.49 1.81
C ASP A 93 7.50 -9.92 3.01
N LYS A 94 6.19 -9.68 2.94
CA LYS A 94 5.28 -9.99 4.05
C LYS A 94 5.06 -11.50 4.15
N PRO A 95 5.27 -12.11 5.31
CA PRO A 95 4.95 -13.52 5.51
C PRO A 95 3.44 -13.76 5.56
N ALA A 96 3.04 -15.02 5.35
CA ALA A 96 1.66 -15.47 5.58
C ALA A 96 1.29 -15.45 7.08
N GLY A 97 0.00 -15.41 7.37
CA GLY A 97 -0.53 -15.55 8.73
C GLY A 97 -0.52 -14.27 9.58
N VAL A 98 0.19 -13.22 9.14
CA VAL A 98 0.33 -11.96 9.89
C VAL A 98 -0.58 -10.88 9.32
N ALA A 99 -1.42 -10.29 10.17
CA ALA A 99 -2.22 -9.12 9.81
C ALA A 99 -1.35 -7.85 9.74
N VAL A 100 -1.76 -6.87 8.93
CA VAL A 100 -1.04 -5.60 8.82
C VAL A 100 -1.27 -4.71 10.03
N HIS A 101 -2.52 -4.55 10.44
CA HIS A 101 -2.96 -3.75 11.60
C HIS A 101 -3.81 -4.57 12.54
N ARG A 102 -3.86 -4.13 13.77
CA ARG A 102 -4.78 -4.68 14.79
C ARG A 102 -6.24 -4.57 14.33
N SER A 103 -7.00 -5.57 14.67
CA SER A 103 -8.44 -5.59 14.47
C SER A 103 -9.14 -5.28 15.78
N THR A 104 -10.24 -4.53 15.73
CA THR A 104 -11.13 -4.34 16.91
C THR A 104 -11.71 -5.65 17.45
N ARG A 105 -11.69 -6.72 16.64
CA ARG A 105 -12.16 -8.05 17.04
C ARG A 105 -11.13 -8.88 17.77
N ASN A 106 -9.86 -8.61 17.51
CA ASN A 106 -8.74 -9.29 18.17
C ASN A 106 -7.66 -8.24 18.50
N PRO A 107 -7.88 -7.44 19.54
CA PRO A 107 -6.98 -6.35 19.90
C PRO A 107 -5.61 -6.84 20.41
N GLU A 108 -5.56 -8.08 20.91
CA GLU A 108 -4.32 -8.71 21.41
C GLU A 108 -3.48 -9.35 20.30
N GLU A 109 -4.01 -9.39 19.08
CA GLU A 109 -3.29 -9.97 17.97
C GLU A 109 -2.03 -9.16 17.61
N LEU A 110 -0.91 -9.86 17.55
CA LEU A 110 0.34 -9.30 17.06
C LEU A 110 0.31 -9.15 15.53
N THR A 111 0.71 -7.99 15.06
CA THR A 111 0.60 -7.57 13.66
C THR A 111 1.93 -7.05 13.13
N LEU A 112 2.00 -6.74 11.84
CA LEU A 112 3.17 -6.05 11.29
C LEU A 112 3.45 -4.72 11.98
N GLU A 113 2.41 -4.01 12.43
CA GLU A 113 2.56 -2.76 13.17
C GLU A 113 3.37 -2.96 14.47
N ASN A 114 3.17 -4.10 15.17
CA ASN A 114 3.97 -4.46 16.36
C ASN A 114 5.44 -4.75 15.98
N ALA A 115 5.67 -5.47 14.88
CA ALA A 115 7.03 -5.77 14.41
C ALA A 115 7.78 -4.50 13.99
N PHE A 116 7.09 -3.56 13.33
CA PHE A 116 7.67 -2.27 12.96
C PHE A 116 7.91 -1.38 14.17
N SER A 117 7.08 -1.43 15.21
CA SER A 117 7.28 -0.66 16.43
C SER A 117 8.65 -0.88 17.08
N ALA A 118 9.24 -2.08 16.90
CA ALA A 118 10.59 -2.40 17.38
C ALA A 118 11.71 -1.79 16.51
N ARG A 119 11.44 -1.45 15.24
CA ARG A 119 12.44 -1.00 14.25
C ARG A 119 12.45 0.50 14.01
N LEU A 120 11.30 1.15 14.15
CA LEU A 120 11.13 2.57 13.83
C LEU A 120 11.90 3.45 14.81
N LYS A 121 12.65 4.41 14.26
CA LYS A 121 13.36 5.44 15.03
C LYS A 121 12.38 6.48 15.60
N GLU A 122 12.89 7.33 16.47
CA GLU A 122 12.12 8.49 16.95
C GLU A 122 11.68 9.37 15.77
N GLY A 123 10.39 9.74 15.75
CA GLY A 123 9.78 10.52 14.67
C GLY A 123 9.35 9.74 13.43
N GLU A 124 9.67 8.45 13.35
CA GLU A 124 9.14 7.54 12.31
C GLU A 124 7.87 6.83 12.82
N ASN A 125 6.91 6.58 11.91
CA ASN A 125 5.69 5.84 12.21
C ASN A 125 5.39 4.81 11.13
N PHE A 126 4.51 3.85 11.47
CA PHE A 126 4.10 2.80 10.56
C PHE A 126 2.93 3.26 9.68
N HIS A 127 3.21 3.55 8.42
CA HIS A 127 2.22 3.96 7.43
C HIS A 127 2.20 3.01 6.23
N PRO A 128 1.47 1.89 6.29
CA PRO A 128 1.39 0.98 5.15
C PRO A 128 0.63 1.65 3.99
N VAL A 129 1.30 1.72 2.84
CA VAL A 129 0.77 2.36 1.63
C VAL A 129 -0.34 1.52 1.03
N SER A 130 -0.17 0.19 1.02
CA SER A 130 -1.18 -0.79 0.64
C SER A 130 -1.29 -1.86 1.73
N ARG A 131 -2.38 -2.61 1.71
CA ARG A 131 -2.56 -3.72 2.64
C ARG A 131 -2.60 -5.03 1.85
N LEU A 132 -2.00 -6.04 2.42
CA LEU A 132 -2.20 -7.43 2.02
C LEU A 132 -3.07 -8.11 3.06
N ASP A 133 -3.91 -9.05 2.62
CA ASP A 133 -4.70 -9.87 3.53
C ASP A 133 -3.76 -10.72 4.40
N ARG A 134 -4.26 -11.22 5.55
CA ARG A 134 -3.47 -12.06 6.46
C ARG A 134 -2.79 -13.23 5.75
N GLY A 135 -3.52 -13.94 4.89
CA GLY A 135 -2.99 -15.10 4.15
C GLY A 135 -2.19 -14.74 2.89
N THR A 136 -2.24 -13.50 2.42
CA THR A 136 -1.49 -13.05 1.25
C THR A 136 -0.05 -12.75 1.63
N THR A 137 0.88 -13.24 0.85
CA THR A 137 2.33 -13.02 1.01
C THR A 137 2.86 -12.02 0.01
N GLY A 138 4.12 -11.57 0.19
CA GLY A 138 4.87 -10.84 -0.82
C GLY A 138 5.04 -9.35 -0.56
N ILE A 139 5.35 -8.63 -1.60
CA ILE A 139 5.83 -7.25 -1.56
C ILE A 139 4.79 -6.31 -0.94
N MET A 140 5.22 -5.61 0.09
CA MET A 140 4.43 -4.60 0.76
C MET A 140 5.26 -3.34 1.03
N THR A 141 4.74 -2.17 0.65
CA THR A 141 5.39 -0.87 0.84
C THR A 141 4.83 -0.17 2.08
N ILE A 142 5.73 0.30 2.94
CA ILE A 142 5.45 1.08 4.14
C ILE A 142 6.19 2.40 4.04
N ALA A 143 5.51 3.51 4.24
CA ALA A 143 6.12 4.81 4.44
C ALA A 143 6.49 4.99 5.92
N LYS A 144 7.65 5.60 6.19
CA LYS A 144 8.14 5.86 7.54
C LYS A 144 7.57 7.13 8.16
N ASN A 145 6.89 7.94 7.34
CA ASN A 145 6.21 9.17 7.78
C ASN A 145 4.94 9.43 6.96
N GLY A 146 4.04 10.24 7.53
CA GLY A 146 2.74 10.55 6.92
C GLY A 146 2.83 11.40 5.65
N TYR A 147 3.90 12.18 5.49
CA TYR A 147 4.15 12.92 4.25
C TYR A 147 4.42 11.96 3.09
N MET A 148 5.37 11.05 3.25
CA MET A 148 5.68 10.03 2.22
C MET A 148 4.49 9.11 1.96
N HIS A 149 3.74 8.72 3.01
CA HIS A 149 2.51 7.97 2.83
C HIS A 149 1.53 8.69 1.89
N HIS A 150 1.30 10.00 2.12
CA HIS A 150 0.45 10.81 1.25
C HIS A 150 0.97 10.86 -0.19
N ARG A 151 2.28 11.10 -0.38
CA ARG A 151 2.92 11.14 -1.70
C ARG A 151 2.74 9.82 -2.47
N LEU A 152 2.97 8.69 -1.80
CA LEU A 152 2.77 7.36 -2.38
C LEU A 152 1.29 7.07 -2.70
N LYS A 153 0.36 7.57 -1.88
CA LYS A 153 -1.09 7.43 -2.15
C LYS A 153 -1.53 8.19 -3.39
N LEU A 154 -0.90 9.32 -3.72
CA LEU A 154 -1.22 10.09 -4.93
C LEU A 154 -0.86 9.34 -6.21
N ILE A 155 0.23 8.57 -6.22
CA ILE A 155 0.69 7.80 -7.38
C ILE A 155 0.20 6.34 -7.37
N MET A 156 -0.46 5.91 -6.30
CA MET A 156 -0.97 4.54 -6.20
C MET A 156 -2.02 4.27 -7.27
N HIS A 157 -1.87 3.17 -8.00
CA HIS A 157 -2.69 2.78 -9.16
C HIS A 157 -2.41 3.61 -10.44
N THR A 158 -1.26 4.27 -10.52
CA THR A 158 -0.70 4.83 -11.76
C THR A 158 0.47 3.97 -12.24
N GLU A 159 1.03 4.30 -13.40
CA GLU A 159 2.26 3.64 -13.90
C GLU A 159 3.47 3.86 -12.99
N GLU A 160 3.43 4.90 -12.14
CA GLU A 160 4.48 5.18 -11.17
C GLU A 160 4.42 4.29 -9.92
N PHE A 161 3.31 3.56 -9.72
CA PHE A 161 3.13 2.60 -8.63
C PHE A 161 2.30 1.39 -9.09
N ARG A 162 2.93 0.53 -9.89
CA ARG A 162 2.30 -0.67 -10.41
C ARG A 162 2.66 -1.90 -9.59
N ARG A 163 1.69 -2.75 -9.31
CA ARG A 163 1.86 -4.01 -8.59
C ARG A 163 1.28 -5.16 -9.38
N GLU A 164 1.99 -6.28 -9.35
CA GLU A 164 1.51 -7.52 -9.90
C GLU A 164 1.52 -8.63 -8.85
N TYR A 165 0.59 -9.55 -9.02
CA TYR A 165 0.41 -10.67 -8.12
C TYR A 165 0.47 -11.98 -8.90
N ALA A 166 1.09 -12.99 -8.29
CA ALA A 166 0.92 -14.37 -8.68
C ALA A 166 -0.26 -14.96 -7.91
N GLY A 167 -1.23 -15.51 -8.62
CA GLY A 167 -2.36 -16.25 -8.05
C GLY A 167 -2.40 -17.65 -8.62
N ILE A 168 -2.80 -18.65 -7.83
CA ILE A 168 -3.08 -19.99 -8.37
C ILE A 168 -4.55 -20.29 -8.13
N SER A 169 -5.30 -20.44 -9.22
CA SER A 169 -6.71 -20.81 -9.20
C SER A 169 -6.91 -22.31 -9.38
N VAL A 170 -8.05 -22.80 -8.90
CA VAL A 170 -8.53 -24.14 -9.18
C VAL A 170 -9.18 -24.15 -10.56
N GLY A 171 -8.87 -25.15 -11.35
CA GLY A 171 -9.37 -25.31 -12.72
C GLY A 171 -8.51 -24.62 -13.78
N HIS A 172 -8.89 -24.82 -15.04
CA HIS A 172 -8.27 -24.19 -16.20
C HIS A 172 -9.03 -22.92 -16.53
N VAL A 173 -8.38 -21.77 -16.40
CA VAL A 173 -9.00 -20.45 -16.62
C VAL A 173 -9.15 -20.18 -18.12
N GLU A 174 -10.39 -19.99 -18.56
CA GLU A 174 -10.75 -19.61 -19.92
C GLU A 174 -11.67 -18.39 -19.91
N PRO A 175 -11.42 -17.38 -20.75
CA PRO A 175 -10.25 -17.22 -21.64
C PRO A 175 -8.94 -17.01 -20.86
N GLU A 176 -7.78 -17.23 -21.48
CA GLU A 176 -6.45 -17.14 -20.85
C GLU A 176 -6.09 -15.73 -20.33
N SER A 177 -6.83 -14.72 -20.74
CA SER A 177 -6.66 -13.34 -20.25
C SER A 177 -7.97 -12.59 -20.30
N GLY A 178 -8.13 -11.61 -19.41
CA GLY A 178 -9.34 -10.79 -19.38
C GLY A 178 -9.28 -9.69 -18.32
N ARG A 179 -10.39 -8.94 -18.28
CA ARG A 179 -10.65 -7.87 -17.33
C ARG A 179 -11.90 -8.21 -16.53
N ILE A 180 -11.85 -8.01 -15.22
CA ILE A 180 -12.98 -8.24 -14.32
C ILE A 180 -13.35 -6.89 -13.74
N GLU A 181 -14.47 -6.32 -14.21
CA GLU A 181 -15.03 -5.04 -13.80
C GLU A 181 -16.31 -5.28 -12.98
N LEU A 182 -16.14 -5.73 -11.74
CA LEU A 182 -17.26 -6.05 -10.85
C LEU A 182 -17.16 -5.24 -9.56
N PRO A 183 -18.15 -4.41 -9.24
CA PRO A 183 -18.10 -3.56 -8.04
C PRO A 183 -18.21 -4.39 -6.75
N ILE A 184 -17.44 -3.97 -5.74
CA ILE A 184 -17.28 -4.71 -4.48
C ILE A 184 -17.91 -3.94 -3.32
N GLY A 185 -18.81 -4.59 -2.59
CA GLY A 185 -19.43 -4.11 -1.36
C GLY A 185 -19.27 -5.11 -0.21
N PHE A 186 -19.97 -4.86 0.89
CA PHE A 186 -20.10 -5.85 1.95
C PHE A 186 -21.15 -6.90 1.57
N GLU A 187 -20.90 -8.16 1.91
CA GLU A 187 -21.94 -9.18 1.85
C GLU A 187 -23.06 -8.81 2.84
N GLN A 188 -24.30 -9.04 2.44
CA GLN A 188 -25.46 -8.72 3.30
C GLN A 188 -25.36 -9.44 4.65
N GLY A 189 -25.49 -8.69 5.73
CA GLY A 189 -25.34 -9.21 7.09
C GLY A 189 -23.88 -9.44 7.56
N SER A 190 -22.90 -9.26 6.71
CA SER A 190 -21.49 -9.41 7.06
C SER A 190 -20.79 -8.06 7.27
N ARG A 191 -19.94 -8.00 8.31
CA ARG A 191 -19.06 -6.85 8.58
C ARG A 191 -17.64 -7.03 8.05
N TYR A 192 -17.31 -8.15 7.42
CA TYR A 192 -15.96 -8.46 6.95
C TYR A 192 -15.92 -9.10 5.57
N LYS A 193 -16.88 -9.98 5.24
CA LYS A 193 -16.92 -10.63 3.94
C LYS A 193 -17.38 -9.65 2.88
N ARG A 194 -16.75 -9.70 1.73
CA ARG A 194 -17.09 -8.89 0.56
C ARG A 194 -17.91 -9.72 -0.41
N ALA A 195 -18.73 -9.03 -1.20
CA ALA A 195 -19.49 -9.62 -2.28
C ALA A 195 -19.51 -8.67 -3.48
N ILE A 196 -19.80 -9.22 -4.65
CA ILE A 196 -20.12 -8.41 -5.82
C ILE A 196 -21.46 -7.74 -5.55
N GLN A 197 -21.47 -6.41 -5.59
CA GLN A 197 -22.64 -5.59 -5.26
C GLN A 197 -22.80 -4.48 -6.29
N PRO A 198 -23.95 -4.36 -6.98
CA PRO A 198 -24.15 -3.32 -8.01
C PRO A 198 -23.89 -1.89 -7.53
N LEU A 199 -24.18 -1.61 -6.25
CA LEU A 199 -23.93 -0.33 -5.59
C LEU A 199 -22.61 -0.30 -4.81
N GLY A 200 -21.74 -1.29 -5.00
CA GLY A 200 -20.42 -1.37 -4.39
C GLY A 200 -19.43 -0.36 -4.98
N SER A 201 -18.24 -0.32 -4.39
CA SER A 201 -17.16 0.50 -4.93
C SER A 201 -16.63 -0.11 -6.23
N PRO A 202 -16.41 0.68 -7.29
CA PRO A 202 -15.80 0.21 -8.53
C PRO A 202 -14.50 -0.54 -8.26
N ALA A 203 -14.32 -1.67 -8.93
CA ALA A 203 -13.13 -2.49 -8.83
C ALA A 203 -12.79 -3.09 -10.19
N LEU A 204 -11.50 -3.05 -10.55
CA LEU A 204 -10.98 -3.56 -11.81
C LEU A 204 -9.74 -4.40 -11.54
N THR A 205 -9.75 -5.62 -12.07
CA THR A 205 -8.64 -6.57 -12.08
C THR A 205 -8.39 -7.06 -13.51
N GLU A 206 -7.16 -7.00 -13.95
CA GLU A 206 -6.71 -7.74 -15.16
C GLU A 206 -6.06 -9.04 -14.73
N TYR A 207 -6.26 -10.08 -15.55
CA TYR A 207 -5.61 -11.36 -15.34
C TYR A 207 -5.05 -11.93 -16.64
N ARG A 208 -3.99 -12.74 -16.50
CA ARG A 208 -3.41 -13.51 -17.59
C ARG A 208 -2.91 -14.85 -17.06
N THR A 209 -3.27 -15.92 -17.74
CA THR A 209 -2.73 -17.27 -17.52
C THR A 209 -1.25 -17.31 -17.91
N LEU A 210 -0.43 -17.84 -17.01
CA LEU A 210 0.99 -18.06 -17.22
C LEU A 210 1.29 -19.54 -17.48
N GLN A 211 0.62 -20.42 -16.74
CA GLN A 211 0.83 -21.88 -16.83
C GLN A 211 -0.41 -22.60 -16.30
N CYS A 212 -0.73 -23.74 -16.93
CA CYS A 212 -1.72 -24.68 -16.42
C CYS A 212 -1.04 -26.02 -16.12
N ASN A 213 -1.29 -26.61 -14.97
CA ASN A 213 -0.81 -27.92 -14.58
C ASN A 213 -1.70 -28.54 -13.48
N ASN A 214 -1.89 -29.86 -13.51
CA ASN A 214 -2.57 -30.64 -12.47
C ASN A 214 -3.95 -30.09 -12.01
N GLY A 215 -4.72 -29.50 -12.93
CA GLY A 215 -6.02 -28.90 -12.59
C GLY A 215 -5.94 -27.55 -11.90
N PHE A 216 -4.77 -26.90 -11.92
CA PHE A 216 -4.53 -25.56 -11.44
C PHE A 216 -4.05 -24.63 -12.55
N THR A 217 -4.31 -23.34 -12.39
CA THR A 217 -3.80 -22.29 -13.27
C THR A 217 -3.01 -21.26 -12.48
N LEU A 218 -1.73 -21.08 -12.85
CA LEU A 218 -0.91 -19.97 -12.38
C LEU A 218 -1.27 -18.73 -13.19
N LEU A 219 -1.61 -17.67 -12.49
CA LEU A 219 -2.09 -16.41 -13.04
C LEU A 219 -1.17 -15.25 -12.67
N ARG A 220 -1.00 -14.32 -13.60
CA ARG A 220 -0.63 -12.95 -13.32
C ARG A 220 -1.90 -12.15 -13.09
N LEU A 221 -1.99 -11.44 -11.97
CA LEU A 221 -3.13 -10.62 -11.58
C LEU A 221 -2.68 -9.18 -11.37
N ILE A 222 -3.34 -8.22 -12.02
CA ILE A 222 -3.00 -6.79 -11.95
C ILE A 222 -4.21 -6.02 -11.41
N PRO A 223 -4.18 -5.57 -10.15
CA PRO A 223 -5.24 -4.75 -9.58
C PRO A 223 -5.08 -3.27 -9.97
N HIS A 224 -6.01 -2.73 -10.75
CA HIS A 224 -6.11 -1.29 -11.05
C HIS A 224 -6.83 -0.51 -9.95
N THR A 225 -7.41 -1.20 -9.00
CA THR A 225 -8.03 -0.67 -7.77
C THR A 225 -7.61 -1.53 -6.58
N GLY A 226 -7.80 -1.03 -5.34
CA GLY A 226 -7.34 -1.71 -4.13
C GLY A 226 -8.47 -2.02 -3.14
N ARG A 227 -9.53 -2.73 -3.56
CA ARG A 227 -10.62 -3.10 -2.64
C ARG A 227 -10.24 -4.31 -1.79
N THR A 228 -10.77 -4.38 -0.59
CA THR A 228 -10.54 -5.52 0.30
C THR A 228 -10.95 -6.82 -0.37
N HIS A 229 -10.08 -7.83 -0.35
CA HIS A 229 -10.25 -9.14 -0.97
C HIS A 229 -10.50 -9.11 -2.50
N GLN A 230 -10.19 -8.02 -3.19
CA GLN A 230 -10.54 -7.81 -4.60
C GLN A 230 -10.14 -8.97 -5.49
N LEU A 231 -8.86 -9.34 -5.53
CA LEU A 231 -8.35 -10.39 -6.41
C LEU A 231 -9.01 -11.74 -6.12
N ARG A 232 -9.18 -12.08 -4.85
CA ARG A 232 -9.81 -13.31 -4.38
C ARG A 232 -11.27 -13.40 -4.82
N LEU A 233 -12.03 -12.32 -4.58
CA LEU A 233 -13.45 -12.25 -4.91
C LEU A 233 -13.66 -12.20 -6.43
N HIS A 234 -12.86 -11.44 -7.17
CA HIS A 234 -12.97 -11.35 -8.62
C HIS A 234 -12.73 -12.69 -9.29
N MET A 235 -11.66 -13.42 -8.90
CA MET A 235 -11.39 -14.75 -9.45
C MET A 235 -12.51 -15.76 -9.12
N SER A 236 -13.03 -15.72 -7.91
CA SER A 236 -14.18 -16.53 -7.51
C SER A 236 -15.44 -16.17 -8.31
N ALA A 237 -15.70 -14.88 -8.55
CA ALA A 237 -16.89 -14.41 -9.26
C ALA A 237 -16.94 -14.87 -10.73
N ILE A 238 -15.79 -15.08 -11.37
CA ILE A 238 -15.71 -15.63 -12.72
C ILE A 238 -15.61 -17.17 -12.74
N GLY A 239 -15.80 -17.84 -11.59
CA GLY A 239 -15.83 -19.29 -11.48
C GLY A 239 -14.49 -19.98 -11.20
N TYR A 240 -13.41 -19.21 -11.01
CA TYR A 240 -12.06 -19.74 -10.78
C TYR A 240 -11.47 -19.27 -9.45
N PRO A 241 -12.01 -19.72 -8.30
CA PRO A 241 -11.51 -19.31 -7.00
C PRO A 241 -10.02 -19.69 -6.82
N LEU A 242 -9.30 -18.90 -6.04
CA LEU A 242 -7.91 -19.22 -5.70
C LEU A 242 -7.85 -20.47 -4.82
N ALA A 243 -6.83 -21.30 -5.06
CA ALA A 243 -6.59 -22.51 -4.25
C ALA A 243 -6.42 -22.13 -2.77
N GLY A 244 -7.03 -22.91 -1.88
CA GLY A 244 -7.01 -22.70 -0.42
C GLY A 244 -7.78 -21.47 0.07
N ASP A 245 -8.53 -20.79 -0.79
CA ASP A 245 -9.36 -19.65 -0.36
C ASP A 245 -10.64 -20.13 0.34
N TRP A 246 -10.59 -20.26 1.65
CA TRP A 246 -11.69 -20.71 2.51
C TRP A 246 -12.90 -19.75 2.50
N LEU A 247 -12.72 -18.47 2.11
CA LEU A 247 -13.78 -17.46 2.18
C LEU A 247 -14.58 -17.37 0.88
N TYR A 248 -13.92 -17.52 -0.28
CA TYR A 248 -14.50 -17.34 -1.61
C TYR A 248 -14.42 -18.59 -2.50
N GLY A 249 -13.78 -19.64 -2.03
CA GLY A 249 -13.62 -20.89 -2.73
C GLY A 249 -13.86 -22.08 -1.79
N ARG A 250 -12.98 -23.04 -1.85
CA ARG A 250 -12.98 -24.24 -1.00
C ARG A 250 -11.73 -24.25 -0.11
N GLU A 251 -11.93 -24.43 1.18
CA GLU A 251 -10.82 -24.69 2.11
C GLU A 251 -10.25 -26.09 1.83
N ASP A 252 -8.94 -26.14 1.65
CA ASP A 252 -8.20 -27.38 1.50
C ASP A 252 -6.81 -27.19 2.13
N ARG A 253 -6.71 -27.49 3.43
CA ARG A 253 -5.50 -27.28 4.22
C ARG A 253 -4.39 -28.29 3.92
N GLU A 254 -4.73 -29.45 3.36
CA GLU A 254 -3.73 -30.43 2.94
C GLU A 254 -3.02 -29.94 1.67
N LEU A 255 -3.76 -29.25 0.81
CA LEU A 255 -3.24 -28.66 -0.41
C LEU A 255 -2.45 -27.38 -0.13
N ILE A 256 -3.10 -26.38 0.46
CA ILE A 256 -2.51 -25.10 0.90
C ILE A 256 -3.40 -24.46 1.98
N ALA A 257 -2.80 -24.06 3.11
CA ALA A 257 -3.53 -23.57 4.29
C ALA A 257 -3.98 -22.09 4.18
N ARG A 258 -3.86 -21.47 3.03
CA ARG A 258 -4.15 -20.06 2.78
C ARG A 258 -4.53 -19.82 1.32
N PRO A 259 -5.16 -18.68 0.98
CA PRO A 259 -5.33 -18.32 -0.43
C PRO A 259 -3.97 -18.28 -1.15
N ALA A 260 -3.87 -18.99 -2.26
CA ALA A 260 -2.67 -19.03 -3.10
C ALA A 260 -2.51 -17.70 -3.85
N LEU A 261 -2.13 -16.66 -3.11
CA LEU A 261 -1.96 -15.28 -3.59
C LEU A 261 -0.67 -14.68 -3.03
N HIS A 262 0.12 -14.07 -3.91
CA HIS A 262 1.41 -13.50 -3.59
C HIS A 262 1.65 -12.22 -4.40
N SER A 263 2.01 -11.12 -3.74
CA SER A 263 2.42 -9.87 -4.38
C SER A 263 3.86 -10.02 -4.88
N CYS A 264 4.04 -10.30 -6.18
CA CYS A 264 5.31 -10.76 -6.72
C CYS A 264 6.17 -9.66 -7.34
N GLU A 265 5.56 -8.57 -7.85
CA GLU A 265 6.31 -7.51 -8.49
C GLU A 265 5.77 -6.12 -8.15
N LEU A 266 6.68 -5.17 -7.97
CA LEU A 266 6.41 -3.75 -7.73
C LEU A 266 7.32 -2.89 -8.60
N TRP A 267 6.72 -1.99 -9.37
CA TRP A 267 7.39 -0.85 -9.99
C TRP A 267 6.98 0.41 -9.23
N LEU A 268 7.96 1.15 -8.79
CA LEU A 268 7.75 2.36 -7.99
C LEU A 268 8.71 3.46 -8.43
N THR A 269 8.19 4.61 -8.83
CA THR A 269 8.96 5.85 -8.93
C THR A 269 8.96 6.52 -7.56
N HIS A 270 10.15 6.64 -6.93
CA HIS A 270 10.25 7.23 -5.60
C HIS A 270 9.82 8.71 -5.63
N PRO A 271 8.80 9.15 -4.84
CA PRO A 271 8.18 10.47 -5.02
C PRO A 271 9.07 11.67 -4.71
N LEU A 272 10.22 11.49 -4.02
CA LEU A 272 11.14 12.56 -3.68
C LEU A 272 12.42 12.54 -4.53
N THR A 273 12.99 11.35 -4.76
CA THR A 273 14.25 11.24 -5.50
C THR A 273 14.06 11.05 -6.99
N GLY A 274 12.88 10.59 -7.43
CA GLY A 274 12.60 10.22 -8.81
C GLY A 274 13.19 8.87 -9.24
N ASP A 275 13.86 8.15 -8.33
CA ASP A 275 14.46 6.85 -8.62
C ASP A 275 13.39 5.83 -8.99
N LYS A 276 13.67 5.04 -10.02
CA LYS A 276 12.80 3.95 -10.48
C LYS A 276 13.23 2.65 -9.81
N LEU A 277 12.38 2.13 -8.95
CA LEU A 277 12.58 0.87 -8.27
C LEU A 277 11.78 -0.22 -8.97
N HIS A 278 12.41 -1.37 -9.21
CA HIS A 278 11.75 -2.62 -9.61
C HIS A 278 12.12 -3.70 -8.60
N ILE A 279 11.13 -4.13 -7.83
CA ILE A 279 11.30 -5.11 -6.75
C ILE A 279 10.54 -6.38 -7.15
N VAL A 280 11.21 -7.51 -6.99
CA VAL A 280 10.67 -8.83 -7.30
C VAL A 280 10.76 -9.71 -6.06
N SER A 281 9.68 -10.43 -5.76
CA SER A 281 9.63 -11.50 -4.77
C SER A 281 9.02 -12.74 -5.43
N PRO A 282 9.75 -13.86 -5.54
CA PRO A 282 9.22 -15.07 -6.17
C PRO A 282 8.11 -15.69 -5.32
N PRO A 283 7.11 -16.35 -5.96
CA PRO A 283 6.09 -17.09 -5.22
C PRO A 283 6.73 -18.11 -4.26
N PRO A 284 6.22 -18.21 -3.02
CA PRO A 284 6.78 -19.13 -2.02
C PRO A 284 6.47 -20.60 -2.34
N GLU A 285 7.26 -21.48 -1.73
CA GLU A 285 7.27 -22.92 -2.04
C GLU A 285 5.90 -23.59 -1.86
N ASP A 286 5.07 -23.15 -0.90
CA ASP A 286 3.71 -23.68 -0.71
C ASP A 286 2.81 -23.44 -1.92
N MET A 287 3.02 -22.37 -2.68
CA MET A 287 2.34 -22.12 -3.95
C MET A 287 2.98 -22.91 -5.09
N LEU A 288 4.31 -22.93 -5.19
CA LEU A 288 5.00 -23.61 -6.28
C LEU A 288 4.73 -25.12 -6.34
N ARG A 289 4.48 -25.77 -5.19
CA ARG A 289 4.10 -27.19 -5.10
C ARG A 289 2.80 -27.51 -5.83
N LEU A 290 1.85 -26.57 -5.91
CA LEU A 290 0.59 -26.76 -6.63
C LEU A 290 0.79 -26.94 -8.15
N MET A 291 1.90 -26.41 -8.64
CA MET A 291 2.21 -26.39 -10.07
C MET A 291 3.21 -27.48 -10.50
N ARG A 292 3.64 -28.35 -9.57
CA ARG A 292 4.50 -29.52 -9.82
C ARG A 292 3.66 -30.78 -9.91
#